data_496095cdae924c3856aa05bf182acde5
#
_entry.id   496095cdae924c3856aa05bf182acde5
#
_cell.length_a   1.000
_cell.length_b   1.000
_cell.length_c   1.000
_cell.angle_alpha   90.00
_cell.angle_beta   90.00
_cell.angle_gamma   90.00
#
_symmetry.space_group_name_H-M   'P 1'
#
loop_
_entity.id
_entity.type
_entity.pdbx_description
1 polymer ?
#
loop_
_entity_poly.entity_id
_entity_poly.type
_entity_poly.pdbx_seq_one_letter_code
_entity_poly.pdbx_strand_id
1 'polypeptide(L)'
;MSDPTPDLILIVQQHAQFWRYTLNTTSVQIGSSSHNDITLIDAQIAPVHARLSRAGGTWSVEDLSGDNSTLLNQQRVTKRLPFQVGDTLQIGNASLTLSPNVADAFVETLIDPSAPERASTAFAMDISVPDTSHARIAIQLAGKLWELPLKPGINTIGRAPDNDIVLDHPKVSRQHARIELEIIDHHTKLIDQNSGNGTWVNGAKISEYVLQGSEAIQIGPAVLVYKPAFQPDELNAPTKRGLRARKPIVFIPGFMGSQLWQGDKMVWPDLKLLFTHPEALMLPEDPPATIRGLVEEVVVVPGLYKLEQYSQFTGFLKESLGYTAHTDLIEFAYDWRKDLRQAAQQLKVQVEAFRQTLPDPTTKVILIAHSMGCLVTRYFIDVLGGDQMAERLILMGGPHLGTPKMILALLTGKGLLPLNLINDKIREAIITFPGAYQLLPIYPAVFDPNDQAVDIFADSRWVQEPYRGYIADAHKFRSELSPTARIPTLCIVGYGNKTISKANVSIGEDGRWQNVSFVEDPEGDATIPVNSALLEGAEFHPVQQSHGALFVDNDVKFRLKLELTK
;
A
#
# COMPACT_ATOMS: atom_id res chain seq x y z
N MET A 1 -17.25 -2.60 48.65
CA MET A 1 -16.39 -3.10 47.56
C MET A 1 -16.58 -2.11 46.43
N SER A 2 -15.60 -1.24 46.20
CA SER A 2 -15.63 -0.24 45.12
C SER A 2 -15.42 -1.00 43.79
N ASP A 3 -16.36 -0.80 42.86
CA ASP A 3 -16.21 -1.24 41.48
C ASP A 3 -14.83 -0.80 40.93
N PRO A 4 -14.04 -1.67 40.31
CA PRO A 4 -12.81 -1.26 39.70
C PRO A 4 -13.14 -0.30 38.54
N THR A 5 -12.75 0.97 38.71
CA THR A 5 -12.80 1.92 37.58
C THR A 5 -12.00 1.36 36.44
N PRO A 6 -12.57 1.26 35.23
CA PRO A 6 -11.86 0.72 34.08
C PRO A 6 -10.59 1.55 33.82
N ASP A 7 -9.48 0.87 33.59
CA ASP A 7 -8.26 1.50 33.14
C ASP A 7 -8.53 2.27 31.85
N LEU A 8 -8.02 3.49 31.76
CA LEU A 8 -8.21 4.35 30.60
C LEU A 8 -6.92 4.45 29.80
N ILE A 9 -7.07 4.54 28.49
CA ILE A 9 -5.98 4.76 27.55
C ILE A 9 -6.22 6.02 26.73
N LEU A 10 -5.12 6.64 26.27
CA LEU A 10 -5.14 7.61 25.19
C LEU A 10 -4.76 6.90 23.88
N ILE A 11 -5.60 7.04 22.89
CA ILE A 11 -5.25 6.72 21.52
C ILE A 11 -4.69 8.00 20.91
N VAL A 12 -3.40 8.00 20.62
CA VAL A 12 -2.70 9.14 20.03
C VAL A 12 -2.52 8.90 18.55
N GLN A 13 -2.93 9.87 17.75
CA GLN A 13 -2.72 9.91 16.30
C GLN A 13 -1.89 11.14 15.95
N GLN A 14 -0.80 10.96 15.25
CA GLN A 14 -0.05 12.06 14.64
C GLN A 14 0.41 11.65 13.24
N HIS A 15 0.05 12.44 12.22
CA HIS A 15 0.17 12.05 10.81
C HIS A 15 -0.56 10.71 10.57
N ALA A 16 0.16 9.71 10.06
CA ALA A 16 -0.37 8.36 9.90
C ALA A 16 0.02 7.40 11.03
N GLN A 17 0.68 7.89 12.08
CA GLN A 17 1.10 7.09 13.21
C GLN A 17 0.05 7.08 14.31
N PHE A 18 -0.18 5.89 14.88
CA PHE A 18 -1.07 5.67 16.01
C PHE A 18 -0.33 4.89 17.08
N TRP A 19 -0.47 5.32 18.32
CA TRP A 19 -0.01 4.53 19.44
C TRP A 19 -0.96 4.68 20.63
N ARG A 20 -0.83 3.79 21.58
CA ARG A 20 -1.60 3.82 22.83
C ARG A 20 -0.70 4.33 23.93
N TYR A 21 -1.24 5.18 24.77
CA TYR A 21 -0.63 5.59 26.02
C TYR A 21 -1.55 5.19 27.17
N THR A 22 -1.09 4.30 28.05
CA THR A 22 -1.88 3.86 29.20
C THR A 22 -1.84 4.90 30.29
N LEU A 23 -3.01 5.33 30.78
CA LEU A 23 -3.14 6.34 31.80
C LEU A 23 -2.99 5.74 33.22
N ASN A 24 -1.79 5.30 33.54
CA ASN A 24 -1.44 4.71 34.84
C ASN A 24 -0.88 5.73 35.86
N THR A 25 -0.85 7.01 35.50
CA THR A 25 -0.42 8.14 36.34
C THR A 25 -1.57 9.11 36.57
N THR A 26 -1.41 10.03 37.52
CA THR A 26 -2.41 11.10 37.79
C THR A 26 -2.16 12.36 36.96
N SER A 27 -1.07 12.45 36.24
CA SER A 27 -0.71 13.57 35.36
C SER A 27 0.07 13.08 34.17
N VAL A 28 -0.24 13.61 32.98
CA VAL A 28 0.42 13.30 31.70
C VAL A 28 0.74 14.61 31.00
N GLN A 29 2.00 14.86 30.68
CA GLN A 29 2.46 16.00 29.89
C GLN A 29 2.57 15.65 28.41
N ILE A 30 2.16 16.56 27.54
CA ILE A 30 2.13 16.40 26.09
C ILE A 30 2.83 17.60 25.45
N GLY A 31 3.71 17.37 24.49
CA GLY A 31 4.41 18.45 23.78
C GLY A 31 5.53 17.94 22.90
N SER A 32 6.29 18.86 22.26
CA SER A 32 7.35 18.48 21.31
C SER A 32 8.68 18.11 21.97
N SER A 33 8.88 18.42 23.26
CA SER A 33 10.10 18.01 23.98
C SER A 33 10.09 16.52 24.31
N SER A 34 11.24 15.85 24.15
CA SER A 34 11.44 14.43 24.52
C SER A 34 11.29 14.15 26.03
N HIS A 35 11.15 15.18 26.87
CA HIS A 35 10.91 15.04 28.31
C HIS A 35 9.42 14.91 28.68
N ASN A 36 8.51 15.03 27.71
CA ASN A 36 7.08 14.82 27.95
C ASN A 36 6.75 13.33 28.00
N ASP A 37 5.67 13.00 28.70
CA ASP A 37 5.11 11.64 28.70
C ASP A 37 4.63 11.22 27.31
N ILE A 38 4.10 12.18 26.55
CA ILE A 38 3.72 12.00 25.14
C ILE A 38 4.44 13.06 24.32
N THR A 39 5.40 12.61 23.51
CA THR A 39 6.16 13.48 22.59
C THR A 39 5.49 13.50 21.22
N LEU A 40 5.17 14.70 20.72
CA LEU A 40 4.56 14.94 19.42
C LEU A 40 5.52 15.74 18.53
N ILE A 41 5.72 15.30 17.29
CA ILE A 41 6.71 15.88 16.38
C ILE A 41 6.04 16.84 15.40
N ASP A 42 5.99 18.13 15.76
CA ASP A 42 5.48 19.20 14.88
C ASP A 42 6.04 20.55 15.31
N ALA A 43 6.41 21.39 14.34
CA ALA A 43 6.94 22.73 14.58
C ALA A 43 5.93 23.70 15.24
N GLN A 44 4.63 23.39 15.17
CA GLN A 44 3.55 24.17 15.79
C GLN A 44 3.25 23.71 17.21
N ILE A 45 3.90 22.66 17.69
CA ILE A 45 3.67 22.12 19.05
C ILE A 45 4.71 22.67 20.01
N ALA A 46 4.26 23.36 21.05
CA ALA A 46 5.13 23.90 22.09
C ALA A 46 5.92 22.77 22.82
N PRO A 47 7.11 23.05 23.39
CA PRO A 47 7.89 22.06 24.14
C PRO A 47 7.09 21.34 25.23
N VAL A 48 6.24 22.07 25.97
CA VAL A 48 5.16 21.54 26.82
C VAL A 48 3.89 22.22 26.33
N HIS A 49 2.99 21.47 25.70
CA HIS A 49 1.84 22.05 25.01
C HIS A 49 0.53 21.88 25.80
N ALA A 50 0.31 20.71 26.38
CA ALA A 50 -0.88 20.43 27.18
C ALA A 50 -0.56 19.52 28.37
N ARG A 51 -1.44 19.53 29.36
CA ARG A 51 -1.39 18.63 30.51
C ARG A 51 -2.75 17.99 30.74
N LEU A 52 -2.76 16.69 30.87
CA LEU A 52 -3.88 15.95 31.42
C LEU A 52 -3.67 15.73 32.91
N SER A 53 -4.70 15.85 33.71
CA SER A 53 -4.62 15.60 35.16
C SER A 53 -5.86 14.89 35.64
N ARG A 54 -5.72 13.93 36.58
CA ARG A 54 -6.81 13.17 37.18
C ARG A 54 -7.02 13.60 38.62
N ALA A 55 -8.25 13.98 38.96
CA ALA A 55 -8.66 14.29 40.31
C ALA A 55 -10.06 13.74 40.57
N GLY A 56 -10.27 13.04 41.69
CA GLY A 56 -11.57 12.46 42.04
C GLY A 56 -12.15 11.50 41.00
N GLY A 57 -11.25 10.76 40.28
CA GLY A 57 -11.67 9.82 39.22
C GLY A 57 -11.92 10.45 37.85
N THR A 58 -11.94 11.77 37.72
CA THR A 58 -12.23 12.49 36.48
C THR A 58 -10.95 13.08 35.90
N TRP A 59 -10.73 12.90 34.57
CA TRP A 59 -9.66 13.54 33.85
C TRP A 59 -10.04 14.95 33.42
N SER A 60 -9.05 15.80 33.29
CA SER A 60 -9.20 17.17 32.80
C SER A 60 -7.97 17.54 31.96
N VAL A 61 -8.17 18.42 30.99
CA VAL A 61 -7.13 18.96 30.13
C VAL A 61 -6.90 20.44 30.40
N GLU A 62 -5.64 20.86 30.33
CA GLU A 62 -5.19 22.25 30.43
C GLU A 62 -4.22 22.53 29.29
N ASP A 63 -4.42 23.66 28.60
CA ASP A 63 -3.46 24.13 27.59
C ASP A 63 -2.30 24.85 28.26
N LEU A 64 -1.09 24.53 27.88
CA LEU A 64 0.16 25.11 28.37
C LEU A 64 1.00 25.72 27.23
N SER A 65 0.45 25.77 26.01
CA SER A 65 1.15 26.30 24.82
C SER A 65 1.40 27.81 24.90
N GLY A 66 0.59 28.52 25.68
CA GLY A 66 0.61 29.99 25.83
C GLY A 66 -0.25 30.72 24.80
N ASP A 67 -0.72 30.06 23.77
CA ASP A 67 -1.58 30.64 22.71
C ASP A 67 -2.96 30.00 22.61
N ASN A 68 -3.28 29.08 23.53
CA ASN A 68 -4.52 28.29 23.57
C ASN A 68 -4.78 27.55 22.25
N SER A 69 -3.75 26.96 21.67
CA SER A 69 -3.84 26.22 20.41
C SER A 69 -4.36 24.78 20.57
N THR A 70 -4.52 24.31 21.81
CA THR A 70 -5.18 23.04 22.10
C THR A 70 -6.68 23.12 21.85
N LEU A 71 -7.26 22.16 21.13
CA LEU A 71 -8.70 22.07 20.91
C LEU A 71 -9.26 20.80 21.57
N LEU A 72 -10.32 20.91 22.33
CA LEU A 72 -11.12 19.80 22.86
C LEU A 72 -12.44 19.75 22.08
N ASN A 73 -12.70 18.68 21.33
CA ASN A 73 -13.89 18.53 20.48
C ASN A 73 -14.12 19.77 19.60
N GLN A 74 -13.04 20.26 18.95
CA GLN A 74 -13.01 21.46 18.09
C GLN A 74 -13.20 22.80 18.82
N GLN A 75 -13.27 22.83 20.17
CA GLN A 75 -13.34 24.06 20.94
C GLN A 75 -12.01 24.36 21.65
N ARG A 76 -11.58 25.63 21.63
CA ARG A 76 -10.31 26.04 22.27
C ARG A 76 -10.33 25.83 23.79
N VAL A 77 -9.26 25.22 24.29
CA VAL A 77 -9.03 25.03 25.72
C VAL A 77 -8.42 26.30 26.31
N THR A 78 -9.26 27.23 26.77
CA THR A 78 -8.84 28.50 27.39
C THR A 78 -8.75 28.44 28.91
N LYS A 79 -9.22 27.36 29.52
CA LYS A 79 -9.17 27.04 30.93
C LYS A 79 -9.18 25.52 31.07
N ARG A 80 -8.92 25.03 32.28
CA ARG A 80 -9.00 23.60 32.57
C ARG A 80 -10.43 23.09 32.31
N LEU A 81 -10.55 22.09 31.40
CA LEU A 81 -11.83 21.49 31.00
C LEU A 81 -11.87 20.01 31.38
N PRO A 82 -13.04 19.45 31.73
CA PRO A 82 -13.20 18.00 31.84
C PRO A 82 -12.83 17.32 30.54
N PHE A 83 -12.21 16.13 30.64
CA PHE A 83 -11.82 15.29 29.53
C PHE A 83 -12.41 13.91 29.76
N GLN A 84 -13.41 13.54 28.95
CA GLN A 84 -14.23 12.35 29.15
C GLN A 84 -13.97 11.30 28.09
N VAL A 85 -14.37 10.05 28.36
CA VAL A 85 -14.30 8.96 27.38
C VAL A 85 -15.08 9.36 26.12
N GLY A 86 -14.42 9.22 24.97
CA GLY A 86 -14.94 9.64 23.67
C GLY A 86 -14.53 11.05 23.23
N ASP A 87 -14.02 11.89 24.16
CA ASP A 87 -13.52 13.21 23.80
C ASP A 87 -12.21 13.11 23.00
N THR A 88 -12.04 14.02 22.04
CA THR A 88 -10.84 14.15 21.20
C THR A 88 -10.15 15.49 21.46
N LEU A 89 -8.88 15.41 21.83
CA LEU A 89 -7.97 16.54 22.00
C LEU A 89 -7.13 16.71 20.74
N GLN A 90 -7.14 17.89 20.15
CA GLN A 90 -6.31 18.24 19.00
C GLN A 90 -5.15 19.13 19.43
N ILE A 91 -3.93 18.77 19.08
CA ILE A 91 -2.70 19.51 19.38
C ILE A 91 -1.85 19.55 18.11
N GLY A 92 -1.80 20.69 17.42
CA GLY A 92 -1.17 20.78 16.10
C GLY A 92 -1.80 19.77 15.13
N ASN A 93 -0.97 18.94 14.51
CA ASN A 93 -1.40 17.87 13.62
C ASN A 93 -1.73 16.53 14.33
N ALA A 94 -1.69 16.51 15.66
CA ALA A 94 -1.98 15.31 16.44
C ALA A 94 -3.40 15.35 17.06
N SER A 95 -4.06 14.20 17.11
CA SER A 95 -5.29 13.99 17.87
C SER A 95 -5.10 12.92 18.95
N LEU A 96 -5.66 13.17 20.13
CA LEU A 96 -5.60 12.26 21.27
C LEU A 96 -7.03 11.99 21.77
N THR A 97 -7.45 10.75 21.76
CA THR A 97 -8.81 10.38 22.19
C THR A 97 -8.75 9.53 23.45
N LEU A 98 -9.57 9.91 24.46
CA LEU A 98 -9.71 9.15 25.69
C LEU A 98 -10.66 7.97 25.47
N SER A 99 -10.17 6.75 25.71
CA SER A 99 -10.94 5.52 25.55
C SER A 99 -10.86 4.66 26.82
N PRO A 100 -11.92 3.88 27.15
CA PRO A 100 -11.77 2.83 28.14
C PRO A 100 -10.71 1.85 27.66
N ASN A 101 -9.89 1.34 28.56
CA ASN A 101 -9.04 0.19 28.26
C ASN A 101 -9.93 -1.07 28.22
N VAL A 102 -10.77 -1.18 27.18
CA VAL A 102 -11.54 -2.41 26.92
C VAL A 102 -10.62 -3.58 26.53
N ALA A 103 -9.31 -3.37 26.62
CA ALA A 103 -8.31 -4.34 26.30
C ALA A 103 -8.31 -5.53 27.27
N ASP A 104 -8.69 -5.36 28.52
CA ASP A 104 -8.62 -6.48 29.46
C ASP A 104 -9.67 -7.56 29.20
N ALA A 105 -10.79 -7.26 28.56
CA ALA A 105 -11.74 -8.27 28.09
C ALA A 105 -11.49 -8.75 26.64
N PHE A 106 -10.74 -7.95 25.83
CA PHE A 106 -10.52 -8.23 24.40
C PHE A 106 -9.06 -8.57 24.07
N VAL A 107 -8.09 -8.20 24.90
CA VAL A 107 -6.65 -8.39 24.67
C VAL A 107 -6.04 -9.49 25.54
N GLU A 108 -6.61 -9.84 26.69
CA GLU A 108 -6.12 -11.00 27.47
C GLU A 108 -6.22 -12.33 26.73
N THR A 109 -7.02 -12.41 25.67
CA THR A 109 -7.06 -13.58 24.78
C THR A 109 -6.06 -13.49 23.61
N LEU A 110 -5.31 -12.39 23.46
CA LEU A 110 -4.50 -12.12 22.27
C LEU A 110 -2.99 -11.96 22.52
N ILE A 111 -2.54 -12.01 23.77
CA ILE A 111 -1.11 -11.94 24.11
C ILE A 111 -0.75 -13.22 24.87
N ASP A 112 0.09 -14.04 24.26
CA ASP A 112 0.80 -15.12 24.96
C ASP A 112 1.82 -14.45 25.91
N PRO A 113 1.68 -14.56 27.24
CA PRO A 113 2.59 -13.94 28.19
C PRO A 113 3.98 -14.59 28.23
N SER A 114 4.22 -15.64 27.44
CA SER A 114 5.51 -16.34 27.37
C SER A 114 6.38 -15.94 26.18
N ALA A 115 5.91 -15.04 25.29
CA ALA A 115 6.72 -14.53 24.20
C ALA A 115 7.72 -13.47 24.69
N PRO A 116 9.03 -13.60 24.37
CA PRO A 116 10.00 -12.59 24.78
C PRO A 116 9.67 -11.23 24.21
N GLU A 117 9.84 -10.19 25.02
CA GLU A 117 9.67 -8.76 24.74
C GLU A 117 10.50 -8.26 23.54
N ARG A 118 10.19 -8.74 22.32
CA ARG A 118 10.74 -8.22 21.06
C ARG A 118 9.68 -8.38 19.97
N ALA A 119 8.95 -7.34 19.75
CA ALA A 119 8.30 -6.91 18.53
C ALA A 119 6.94 -6.27 18.78
N SER A 120 6.90 -5.21 19.53
CA SER A 120 5.89 -4.18 19.35
C SER A 120 6.32 -3.32 18.15
N THR A 121 6.37 -3.90 16.97
CA THR A 121 6.34 -3.13 15.74
C THR A 121 4.88 -3.03 15.34
N ALA A 122 4.22 -2.02 15.89
CA ALA A 122 3.04 -1.45 15.28
C ALA A 122 3.31 -1.33 13.77
N PHE A 123 2.40 -1.80 12.94
CA PHE A 123 2.30 -1.37 11.55
C PHE A 123 1.90 0.11 11.58
N ALA A 124 2.86 0.98 11.89
CA ALA A 124 2.77 2.35 11.50
C ALA A 124 2.83 2.33 9.97
N MET A 125 1.76 2.70 9.29
CA MET A 125 1.92 3.23 7.95
C MET A 125 2.76 4.49 8.13
N ASP A 126 4.07 4.34 8.02
CA ASP A 126 4.98 5.46 7.92
C ASP A 126 4.75 6.04 6.52
N ILE A 127 3.79 6.95 6.41
CA ILE A 127 3.67 7.80 5.23
C ILE A 127 4.80 8.81 5.40
N SER A 128 6.03 8.39 5.17
CA SER A 128 7.09 9.32 4.89
C SER A 128 6.68 10.04 3.61
N VAL A 129 6.21 11.29 3.74
CA VAL A 129 5.95 12.13 2.58
C VAL A 129 7.32 12.34 1.93
N PRO A 130 7.58 11.77 0.75
CA PRO A 130 8.86 11.96 0.08
C PRO A 130 9.08 13.46 -0.10
N ASP A 131 10.29 13.94 0.13
CA ASP A 131 10.65 15.31 -0.23
C ASP A 131 10.63 15.45 -1.76
N THR A 132 9.48 15.87 -2.27
CA THR A 132 9.26 16.08 -3.70
C THR A 132 9.75 17.44 -4.19
N SER A 133 10.30 18.28 -3.29
CA SER A 133 10.83 19.61 -3.63
C SER A 133 12.12 19.55 -4.47
N HIS A 134 12.76 18.38 -4.53
CA HIS A 134 13.99 18.14 -5.29
C HIS A 134 13.79 17.05 -6.34
N ALA A 135 14.42 17.23 -7.50
CA ALA A 135 14.49 16.18 -8.50
C ALA A 135 15.32 15.01 -7.98
N ARG A 136 14.92 13.78 -8.32
CA ARG A 136 15.52 12.53 -7.82
C ARG A 136 15.74 11.56 -8.97
N ILE A 137 16.62 10.61 -8.75
CA ILE A 137 16.81 9.47 -9.63
C ILE A 137 16.59 8.18 -8.81
N ALA A 138 15.64 7.37 -9.22
CA ALA A 138 15.45 6.05 -8.67
C ALA A 138 16.25 5.03 -9.48
N ILE A 139 16.88 4.07 -8.83
CA ILE A 139 17.84 3.14 -9.42
C ILE A 139 17.48 1.72 -9.01
N GLN A 140 17.35 0.84 -9.99
CA GLN A 140 17.27 -0.60 -9.79
C GLN A 140 18.54 -1.25 -10.33
N LEU A 141 19.25 -1.98 -9.48
CA LEU A 141 20.43 -2.75 -9.87
C LEU A 141 20.57 -3.99 -8.99
N ALA A 142 20.76 -5.15 -9.58
CA ALA A 142 20.97 -6.43 -8.89
C ALA A 142 19.88 -6.75 -7.84
N GLY A 143 18.62 -6.48 -8.16
CA GLY A 143 17.46 -6.74 -7.28
C GLY A 143 17.25 -5.68 -6.19
N LYS A 144 18.17 -4.73 -6.02
CA LYS A 144 18.03 -3.62 -5.07
C LYS A 144 17.40 -2.41 -5.72
N LEU A 145 16.68 -1.64 -4.93
CA LEU A 145 16.00 -0.42 -5.34
C LEU A 145 16.31 0.70 -4.34
N TRP A 146 16.75 1.86 -4.83
CA TRP A 146 17.01 3.04 -4.00
C TRP A 146 16.84 4.32 -4.80
N GLU A 147 16.75 5.46 -4.11
CA GLU A 147 16.66 6.79 -4.71
C GLU A 147 17.81 7.68 -4.22
N LEU A 148 18.23 8.59 -5.10
CA LEU A 148 19.20 9.62 -4.79
C LEU A 148 18.66 10.99 -5.23
N PRO A 149 18.80 12.05 -4.42
CA PRO A 149 18.50 13.41 -4.84
C PRO A 149 19.51 13.86 -5.90
N LEU A 150 19.04 14.59 -6.90
CA LEU A 150 19.90 15.23 -7.89
C LEU A 150 20.28 16.63 -7.40
N LYS A 151 21.57 16.94 -7.46
CA LYS A 151 22.07 18.30 -7.20
C LYS A 151 21.87 19.19 -8.43
N PRO A 152 21.68 20.52 -8.26
CA PRO A 152 21.72 21.46 -9.36
C PRO A 152 23.01 21.36 -10.16
N GLY A 153 22.93 21.49 -11.49
CA GLY A 153 24.06 21.34 -12.39
C GLY A 153 24.32 19.90 -12.78
N ILE A 154 25.58 19.49 -12.78
CA ILE A 154 26.02 18.20 -13.30
C ILE A 154 25.99 17.13 -12.20
N ASN A 155 25.36 15.99 -12.50
CA ASN A 155 25.36 14.75 -11.73
C ASN A 155 25.98 13.65 -12.59
N THR A 156 27.14 13.15 -12.20
CA THR A 156 27.89 12.12 -12.95
C THR A 156 27.43 10.72 -12.62
N ILE A 157 27.39 9.84 -13.62
CA ILE A 157 26.96 8.43 -13.50
C ILE A 157 28.04 7.52 -14.03
N GLY A 158 28.40 6.51 -13.27
CA GLY A 158 29.37 5.52 -13.72
C GLY A 158 29.74 4.52 -12.63
N ARG A 159 30.62 3.54 -12.96
CA ARG A 159 31.05 2.56 -11.95
C ARG A 159 32.22 3.04 -11.09
N ALA A 160 32.92 4.10 -11.47
CA ALA A 160 33.99 4.64 -10.65
C ALA A 160 33.42 5.31 -9.40
N PRO A 161 34.08 5.20 -8.22
CA PRO A 161 33.53 5.68 -6.95
C PRO A 161 33.53 7.23 -6.84
N ASP A 162 34.13 7.94 -7.76
CA ASP A 162 34.14 9.39 -7.85
C ASP A 162 32.94 9.97 -8.60
N ASN A 163 32.02 9.12 -9.10
CA ASN A 163 30.76 9.59 -9.65
C ASN A 163 29.76 9.96 -8.54
N ASP A 164 28.87 10.90 -8.83
CA ASP A 164 27.74 11.24 -7.95
C ASP A 164 26.76 10.06 -7.81
N ILE A 165 26.57 9.31 -8.90
CA ILE A 165 25.72 8.13 -8.98
C ILE A 165 26.61 6.93 -9.36
N VAL A 166 26.92 6.10 -8.38
CA VAL A 166 27.81 4.93 -8.58
C VAL A 166 26.97 3.70 -8.93
N LEU A 167 27.22 3.16 -10.11
CA LEU A 167 26.62 1.92 -10.60
C LEU A 167 27.71 0.85 -10.69
N ASP A 168 28.00 0.15 -9.61
CA ASP A 168 29.10 -0.82 -9.52
C ASP A 168 28.78 -2.11 -10.28
N HIS A 169 29.03 -2.06 -11.60
CA HIS A 169 28.84 -3.23 -12.46
C HIS A 169 29.82 -3.20 -13.66
N PRO A 170 30.43 -4.36 -14.05
CA PRO A 170 31.42 -4.41 -15.15
C PRO A 170 30.94 -3.90 -16.52
N LYS A 171 29.63 -3.98 -16.78
CA LYS A 171 29.01 -3.45 -18.03
C LYS A 171 28.78 -1.94 -18.00
N VAL A 172 29.08 -1.24 -16.90
CA VAL A 172 29.01 0.22 -16.79
C VAL A 172 30.41 0.80 -16.93
N SER A 173 30.58 1.83 -17.77
CA SER A 173 31.86 2.55 -17.92
C SER A 173 32.23 3.28 -16.63
N ARG A 174 33.53 3.55 -16.40
CA ARG A 174 33.99 4.30 -15.22
C ARG A 174 33.30 5.65 -15.11
N GLN A 175 33.24 6.40 -16.21
CA GLN A 175 32.37 7.53 -16.44
C GLN A 175 31.46 7.13 -17.60
N HIS A 176 30.16 7.05 -17.37
CA HIS A 176 29.22 6.46 -18.33
C HIS A 176 28.29 7.51 -18.93
N ALA A 177 27.65 8.27 -18.09
CA ALA A 177 26.69 9.31 -18.47
C ALA A 177 26.72 10.45 -17.45
N ARG A 178 26.02 11.53 -17.75
CA ARG A 178 25.74 12.60 -16.79
C ARG A 178 24.34 13.12 -16.97
N ILE A 179 23.75 13.58 -15.87
CA ILE A 179 22.50 14.32 -15.85
C ILE A 179 22.81 15.79 -15.58
N GLU A 180 22.38 16.66 -16.45
CA GLU A 180 22.46 18.12 -16.30
C GLU A 180 21.08 18.64 -15.86
N LEU A 181 20.99 19.13 -14.62
CA LEU A 181 19.77 19.67 -14.03
C LEU A 181 19.80 21.20 -14.05
N GLU A 182 19.05 21.80 -14.97
CA GLU A 182 18.93 23.26 -15.07
C GLU A 182 17.71 23.76 -14.26
N ILE A 183 17.96 24.64 -13.27
CA ILE A 183 16.92 25.15 -12.37
C ILE A 183 16.02 26.18 -13.07
N ILE A 184 16.58 27.01 -13.96
CA ILE A 184 15.89 28.17 -14.53
C ILE A 184 14.83 27.77 -15.57
N ASP A 185 15.14 26.81 -16.43
CA ASP A 185 14.24 26.36 -17.51
C ASP A 185 13.57 25.01 -17.26
N HIS A 186 13.77 24.42 -16.08
CA HIS A 186 13.28 23.09 -15.71
C HIS A 186 13.63 21.99 -16.72
N HIS A 187 14.73 22.18 -17.47
CA HIS A 187 15.23 21.20 -18.41
C HIS A 187 16.26 20.28 -17.74
N THR A 188 15.97 19.00 -17.77
CA THR A 188 16.90 17.97 -17.30
C THR A 188 17.38 17.18 -18.50
N LYS A 189 18.69 17.19 -18.76
CA LYS A 189 19.31 16.46 -19.87
C LYS A 189 20.12 15.27 -19.37
N LEU A 190 19.94 14.14 -20.01
CA LEU A 190 20.80 12.98 -19.87
C LEU A 190 21.73 12.92 -21.07
N ILE A 191 23.05 12.78 -20.83
CA ILE A 191 24.08 12.80 -21.87
C ILE A 191 25.00 11.60 -21.67
N ASP A 192 25.15 10.77 -22.71
CA ASP A 192 26.12 9.68 -22.73
C ASP A 192 27.54 10.20 -22.85
N GLN A 193 28.48 9.67 -22.08
CA GLN A 193 29.89 10.09 -22.04
C GLN A 193 30.78 9.19 -22.91
N ASN A 194 30.33 8.85 -24.13
CA ASN A 194 30.97 7.88 -25.02
C ASN A 194 31.20 6.53 -24.32
N SER A 195 30.17 6.06 -23.64
CA SER A 195 30.24 4.83 -22.86
C SER A 195 30.36 3.58 -23.77
N GLY A 196 31.01 2.53 -23.26
CA GLY A 196 31.27 1.33 -24.03
C GLY A 196 30.01 0.59 -24.50
N ASN A 197 28.98 0.52 -23.62
CA ASN A 197 27.71 -0.17 -23.92
C ASN A 197 26.58 0.77 -24.31
N GLY A 198 26.79 2.09 -24.16
CA GLY A 198 25.80 3.12 -24.46
C GLY A 198 24.75 3.29 -23.37
N THR A 199 24.13 4.46 -23.38
CA THR A 199 22.97 4.83 -22.57
C THR A 199 21.72 4.70 -23.43
N TRP A 200 20.66 4.12 -22.87
CA TRP A 200 19.41 3.83 -23.58
C TRP A 200 18.24 4.51 -22.87
N VAL A 201 17.32 5.10 -23.60
CA VAL A 201 16.08 5.69 -23.08
C VAL A 201 14.91 5.09 -23.84
N ASN A 202 13.97 4.48 -23.13
CA ASN A 202 12.80 3.81 -23.71
C ASN A 202 13.17 2.84 -24.85
N GLY A 203 14.28 2.10 -24.68
CA GLY A 203 14.78 1.12 -25.64
C GLY A 203 15.56 1.70 -26.83
N ALA A 204 15.72 3.02 -26.93
CA ALA A 204 16.53 3.69 -27.96
C ALA A 204 17.88 4.13 -27.40
N LYS A 205 18.97 3.85 -28.12
CA LYS A 205 20.30 4.35 -27.75
C LYS A 205 20.37 5.84 -27.99
N ILE A 206 20.90 6.61 -27.01
CA ILE A 206 20.98 8.05 -27.07
C ILE A 206 22.43 8.56 -26.96
N SER A 207 22.70 9.73 -27.52
CA SER A 207 23.85 10.56 -27.18
C SER A 207 23.48 11.63 -26.16
N GLU A 208 22.29 12.24 -26.32
CA GLU A 208 21.65 13.13 -25.36
C GLU A 208 20.13 12.96 -25.41
N TYR A 209 19.45 13.25 -24.30
CA TYR A 209 18.00 13.15 -24.20
C TYR A 209 17.46 14.13 -23.13
N VAL A 210 16.35 14.80 -23.40
CA VAL A 210 15.66 15.65 -22.44
C VAL A 210 14.65 14.82 -21.64
N LEU A 211 14.91 14.68 -20.34
CA LEU A 211 14.08 13.90 -19.44
C LEU A 211 12.83 14.69 -19.02
N GLN A 212 11.69 14.04 -19.00
CA GLN A 212 10.40 14.62 -18.63
C GLN A 212 9.76 13.95 -17.39
N GLY A 213 10.35 12.84 -16.91
CA GLY A 213 9.88 12.13 -15.70
C GLY A 213 9.04 10.89 -15.96
N SER A 214 9.12 10.33 -17.15
CA SER A 214 8.40 9.10 -17.48
C SER A 214 9.26 8.06 -18.20
N GLU A 215 10.54 8.36 -18.36
CA GLU A 215 11.46 7.55 -19.16
C GLU A 215 12.12 6.46 -18.33
N ALA A 216 12.23 5.26 -18.91
CA ALA A 216 13.11 4.21 -18.44
C ALA A 216 14.49 4.41 -19.04
N ILE A 217 15.47 4.72 -18.19
CA ILE A 217 16.87 4.90 -18.57
C ILE A 217 17.61 3.59 -18.27
N GLN A 218 18.28 3.00 -19.27
CA GLN A 218 19.08 1.80 -19.07
C GLN A 218 20.56 2.09 -19.24
N ILE A 219 21.36 1.73 -18.22
CA ILE A 219 22.81 1.84 -18.19
C ILE A 219 23.39 0.49 -17.76
N GLY A 220 23.88 -0.29 -18.73
CA GLY A 220 24.25 -1.69 -18.49
C GLY A 220 23.05 -2.49 -17.97
N PRO A 221 23.12 -3.17 -16.80
CA PRO A 221 21.98 -3.84 -16.20
C PRO A 221 21.15 -2.96 -15.27
N ALA A 222 21.60 -1.72 -15.00
CA ALA A 222 20.85 -0.80 -14.17
C ALA A 222 19.70 -0.16 -14.95
N VAL A 223 18.54 -0.08 -14.32
CA VAL A 223 17.41 0.70 -14.82
C VAL A 223 17.19 1.88 -13.87
N LEU A 224 17.15 3.06 -14.45
CA LEU A 224 16.98 4.30 -13.71
C LEU A 224 15.68 4.98 -14.13
N VAL A 225 15.03 5.65 -13.17
CA VAL A 225 13.81 6.45 -13.40
C VAL A 225 14.06 7.86 -12.88
N TYR A 226 13.98 8.84 -13.76
CA TYR A 226 14.02 10.24 -13.38
C TYR A 226 12.70 10.67 -12.78
N LYS A 227 12.75 11.33 -11.62
CA LYS A 227 11.62 11.90 -10.92
C LYS A 227 11.80 13.40 -10.81
N PRO A 228 11.05 14.21 -11.57
CA PRO A 228 11.14 15.65 -11.48
C PRO A 228 10.68 16.16 -10.12
N ALA A 229 11.19 17.30 -9.70
CA ALA A 229 10.65 18.03 -8.56
C ALA A 229 9.22 18.51 -8.88
N PHE A 230 8.35 18.51 -7.89
CA PHE A 230 7.02 19.10 -7.97
C PHE A 230 6.57 19.62 -6.61
N GLN A 231 5.66 20.60 -6.62
CA GLN A 231 5.02 21.09 -5.41
C GLN A 231 3.64 20.43 -5.24
N PRO A 232 3.20 20.14 -4.00
CA PRO A 232 1.89 19.54 -3.75
C PRO A 232 0.71 20.30 -4.37
N ASP A 233 0.81 21.63 -4.47
CA ASP A 233 -0.20 22.48 -5.11
C ASP A 233 -0.34 22.21 -6.62
N GLU A 234 0.71 21.73 -7.27
CA GLU A 234 0.66 21.35 -8.69
C GLU A 234 -0.22 20.13 -8.95
N LEU A 235 -0.39 19.25 -7.95
CA LEU A 235 -1.28 18.10 -8.05
C LEU A 235 -2.74 18.53 -8.20
N ASN A 236 -3.13 19.58 -7.47
CA ASN A 236 -4.50 20.09 -7.42
C ASN A 236 -4.77 21.16 -8.49
N ALA A 237 -3.72 21.66 -9.17
CA ALA A 237 -3.90 22.62 -10.26
C ALA A 237 -4.66 21.95 -11.41
N PRO A 238 -5.81 22.51 -11.85
CA PRO A 238 -6.55 21.96 -12.98
C PRO A 238 -5.64 21.85 -14.19
N THR A 239 -5.64 20.69 -14.83
CA THR A 239 -4.88 20.50 -16.06
C THR A 239 -5.42 21.47 -17.12
N LYS A 240 -4.60 22.44 -17.55
CA LYS A 240 -4.93 23.40 -18.64
C LYS A 240 -5.00 22.71 -20.00
N ARG A 241 -5.61 21.55 -20.10
CA ARG A 241 -5.82 20.88 -21.39
C ARG A 241 -7.12 21.36 -22.03
N GLY A 242 -6.95 22.11 -23.12
CA GLY A 242 -8.01 22.30 -24.09
C GLY A 242 -8.48 20.92 -24.63
N LEU A 243 -9.77 20.74 -24.73
CA LEU A 243 -10.60 19.89 -25.62
C LEU A 243 -10.05 18.54 -26.20
N ARG A 244 -8.91 18.01 -25.80
CA ARG A 244 -8.59 16.61 -26.11
C ARG A 244 -9.46 15.70 -25.23
N ALA A 245 -10.24 14.82 -25.85
CA ALA A 245 -10.98 13.81 -25.15
C ALA A 245 -10.06 13.03 -24.21
N ARG A 246 -10.39 12.97 -22.91
CA ARG A 246 -9.67 12.15 -21.93
C ARG A 246 -9.81 10.69 -22.34
N LYS A 247 -8.74 9.92 -22.10
CA LYS A 247 -8.81 8.47 -22.24
C LYS A 247 -9.68 7.89 -21.14
N PRO A 248 -10.65 7.02 -21.47
CA PRO A 248 -11.50 6.42 -20.46
C PRO A 248 -10.68 5.47 -19.55
N ILE A 249 -10.99 5.50 -18.25
CA ILE A 249 -10.31 4.73 -17.22
C ILE A 249 -11.25 3.69 -16.62
N VAL A 250 -10.72 2.50 -16.33
CA VAL A 250 -11.32 1.54 -15.41
C VAL A 250 -10.39 1.31 -14.25
N PHE A 251 -10.86 1.55 -13.03
CA PHE A 251 -10.11 1.30 -11.80
C PHE A 251 -10.52 -0.01 -11.14
N ILE A 252 -9.55 -0.86 -10.80
CA ILE A 252 -9.75 -2.21 -10.25
C ILE A 252 -9.08 -2.27 -8.87
N PRO A 253 -9.84 -2.48 -7.77
CA PRO A 253 -9.32 -2.51 -6.41
C PRO A 253 -8.58 -3.80 -6.09
N GLY A 254 -7.89 -3.82 -4.94
CA GLY A 254 -7.21 -4.99 -4.39
C GLY A 254 -8.10 -5.92 -3.57
N PHE A 255 -7.43 -6.83 -2.87
CA PHE A 255 -8.04 -7.72 -1.87
C PHE A 255 -8.76 -6.91 -0.80
N MET A 256 -9.97 -7.32 -0.42
CA MET A 256 -10.84 -6.59 0.51
C MET A 256 -11.25 -5.17 0.03
N GLY A 257 -11.07 -4.84 -1.25
CA GLY A 257 -11.30 -3.50 -1.77
C GLY A 257 -12.70 -3.22 -2.28
N SER A 258 -13.61 -4.21 -2.29
CA SER A 258 -15.02 -4.07 -2.67
C SER A 258 -15.94 -4.39 -1.52
N GLN A 259 -17.07 -3.69 -1.43
CA GLN A 259 -18.10 -3.94 -0.42
C GLN A 259 -18.88 -5.22 -0.73
N LEU A 260 -19.12 -6.04 0.31
CA LEU A 260 -19.95 -7.25 0.23
C LEU A 260 -21.22 -7.05 1.04
N TRP A 261 -22.37 -7.40 0.44
CA TRP A 261 -23.68 -7.23 1.05
C TRP A 261 -24.50 -8.52 0.97
N GLN A 262 -25.18 -8.89 2.04
CA GLN A 262 -26.21 -9.93 2.06
C GLN A 262 -27.58 -9.27 2.28
N GLY A 263 -28.40 -9.22 1.23
CA GLY A 263 -29.59 -8.37 1.22
C GLY A 263 -29.22 -6.91 1.47
N ASP A 264 -29.81 -6.28 2.50
CA ASP A 264 -29.52 -4.89 2.87
C ASP A 264 -28.48 -4.76 3.99
N LYS A 265 -27.88 -5.89 4.41
CA LYS A 265 -26.84 -5.89 5.43
C LYS A 265 -25.47 -5.89 4.77
N MET A 266 -24.66 -4.88 5.10
CA MET A 266 -23.25 -4.85 4.72
C MET A 266 -22.48 -5.88 5.55
N VAL A 267 -21.78 -6.80 4.88
CA VAL A 267 -20.97 -7.85 5.49
C VAL A 267 -19.51 -7.41 5.56
N TRP A 268 -19.03 -6.73 4.53
CA TRP A 268 -17.70 -6.17 4.46
C TRP A 268 -17.79 -4.72 3.93
N PRO A 269 -17.18 -3.73 4.59
CA PRO A 269 -16.18 -3.77 5.67
C PRO A 269 -16.74 -3.62 7.11
N ASP A 270 -17.80 -4.32 7.49
CA ASP A 270 -18.26 -4.31 8.88
C ASP A 270 -17.32 -5.16 9.78
N LEU A 271 -16.34 -4.53 10.41
CA LEU A 271 -15.40 -5.21 11.29
C LEU A 271 -16.07 -5.81 12.53
N LYS A 272 -17.12 -5.19 13.06
CA LYS A 272 -17.86 -5.76 14.20
C LYS A 272 -18.49 -7.09 13.81
N LEU A 273 -19.10 -7.15 12.62
CA LEU A 273 -19.68 -8.38 12.10
C LEU A 273 -18.58 -9.43 11.89
N LEU A 274 -17.43 -9.03 11.34
CA LEU A 274 -16.30 -9.91 11.12
C LEU A 274 -15.80 -10.57 12.42
N PHE A 275 -15.78 -9.84 13.54
CA PHE A 275 -15.40 -10.39 14.84
C PHE A 275 -16.46 -11.31 15.45
N THR A 276 -17.73 -10.97 15.30
CA THR A 276 -18.83 -11.71 15.93
C THR A 276 -19.36 -12.86 15.08
N HIS A 277 -19.33 -12.71 13.76
CA HIS A 277 -19.91 -13.62 12.76
C HIS A 277 -19.01 -13.74 11.53
N PRO A 278 -17.75 -14.24 11.65
CA PRO A 278 -16.82 -14.38 10.53
C PRO A 278 -17.37 -15.32 9.44
N GLU A 279 -18.28 -16.23 9.81
CA GLU A 279 -19.00 -17.13 8.89
C GLU A 279 -19.77 -16.37 7.80
N ALA A 280 -20.15 -15.12 8.03
CA ALA A 280 -20.80 -14.28 7.02
C ALA A 280 -19.89 -13.97 5.82
N LEU A 281 -18.56 -14.10 5.99
CA LEU A 281 -17.58 -13.98 4.89
C LEU A 281 -17.17 -15.31 4.27
N MET A 282 -17.47 -16.45 4.90
CA MET A 282 -17.03 -17.77 4.41
C MET A 282 -17.71 -18.14 3.10
N LEU A 283 -17.04 -18.97 2.31
CA LEU A 283 -17.59 -19.58 1.10
C LEU A 283 -17.79 -21.09 1.30
N PRO A 284 -18.88 -21.68 0.71
CA PRO A 284 -19.99 -20.98 0.02
C PRO A 284 -20.89 -20.25 1.01
N GLU A 285 -21.44 -19.11 0.56
CA GLU A 285 -22.43 -18.37 1.33
C GLU A 285 -23.86 -18.62 0.87
N ASP A 286 -24.80 -18.57 1.81
CA ASP A 286 -26.24 -18.59 1.55
C ASP A 286 -26.96 -17.57 2.46
N PRO A 287 -27.62 -16.54 1.90
CA PRO A 287 -27.69 -16.17 0.48
C PRO A 287 -26.35 -15.62 -0.06
N PRO A 288 -26.13 -15.68 -1.39
CA PRO A 288 -24.95 -15.14 -2.03
C PRO A 288 -24.76 -13.64 -1.76
N ALA A 289 -23.53 -13.21 -1.53
CA ALA A 289 -23.23 -11.80 -1.38
C ALA A 289 -23.35 -11.05 -2.71
N THR A 290 -23.87 -9.81 -2.63
CA THR A 290 -23.88 -8.84 -3.72
C THR A 290 -22.77 -7.82 -3.54
N ILE A 291 -22.20 -7.33 -4.64
CA ILE A 291 -21.14 -6.34 -4.66
C ILE A 291 -21.74 -4.96 -4.93
N ARG A 292 -21.49 -3.97 -4.06
CA ARG A 292 -22.10 -2.63 -4.16
C ARG A 292 -21.10 -1.49 -4.19
N GLY A 293 -19.98 -1.65 -4.88
CA GLY A 293 -18.99 -0.59 -5.05
C GLY A 293 -17.68 -0.83 -4.30
N LEU A 294 -16.82 0.16 -4.33
CA LEU A 294 -15.53 0.13 -3.66
C LEU A 294 -15.68 0.35 -2.15
N VAL A 295 -14.72 -0.16 -1.40
CA VAL A 295 -14.55 0.23 0.00
C VAL A 295 -13.89 1.61 0.02
N GLU A 296 -14.65 2.63 0.42
CA GLU A 296 -14.15 3.99 0.52
C GLU A 296 -13.36 4.18 1.82
N GLU A 297 -13.90 3.66 2.92
CA GLU A 297 -13.28 3.69 4.25
C GLU A 297 -13.57 2.41 5.02
N VAL A 298 -12.67 2.00 5.90
CA VAL A 298 -12.90 0.94 6.88
C VAL A 298 -12.96 1.56 8.26
N VAL A 299 -14.12 1.49 8.89
CA VAL A 299 -14.29 1.97 10.27
C VAL A 299 -13.74 0.92 11.23
N VAL A 300 -12.53 1.14 11.74
CA VAL A 300 -11.88 0.22 12.69
C VAL A 300 -12.47 0.38 14.09
N VAL A 301 -12.69 1.63 14.50
CA VAL A 301 -13.35 1.96 15.76
C VAL A 301 -14.39 3.06 15.49
N PRO A 302 -15.69 2.80 15.70
CA PRO A 302 -16.74 3.80 15.45
C PRO A 302 -16.47 5.11 16.16
N GLY A 303 -16.48 6.22 15.39
CA GLY A 303 -16.21 7.56 15.89
C GLY A 303 -14.75 7.89 16.22
N LEU A 304 -13.82 6.93 16.07
CA LEU A 304 -12.43 7.04 16.51
C LEU A 304 -11.41 6.80 15.44
N TYR A 305 -11.57 5.78 14.62
CA TYR A 305 -10.56 5.37 13.65
C TYR A 305 -11.19 4.83 12.38
N LYS A 306 -10.84 5.47 11.28
CA LYS A 306 -11.19 5.05 9.93
C LYS A 306 -9.91 4.86 9.13
N LEU A 307 -9.84 3.77 8.38
CA LEU A 307 -8.86 3.59 7.31
C LEU A 307 -9.51 4.07 6.03
N GLU A 308 -9.02 5.17 5.48
CA GLU A 308 -9.37 5.55 4.13
C GLU A 308 -8.77 4.54 3.16
N GLN A 309 -9.61 4.01 2.29
CA GLN A 309 -9.18 3.08 1.26
C GLN A 309 -9.10 3.84 -0.09
N TYR A 310 -10.11 3.76 -0.92
CA TYR A 310 -10.03 4.31 -2.27
C TYR A 310 -10.67 5.69 -2.44
N SER A 311 -11.31 6.26 -1.41
CA SER A 311 -11.97 7.57 -1.49
C SER A 311 -11.05 8.70 -1.97
N GLN A 312 -9.85 8.81 -1.39
CA GLN A 312 -8.87 9.83 -1.79
C GLN A 312 -8.35 9.62 -3.22
N PHE A 313 -8.19 8.37 -3.65
CA PHE A 313 -7.72 8.05 -4.99
C PHE A 313 -8.77 8.40 -6.05
N THR A 314 -10.00 7.95 -5.86
CA THR A 314 -11.09 8.26 -6.79
C THR A 314 -11.47 9.74 -6.75
N GLY A 315 -11.32 10.39 -5.58
CA GLY A 315 -11.41 11.84 -5.44
C GLY A 315 -10.35 12.57 -6.28
N PHE A 316 -9.08 12.14 -6.22
CA PHE A 316 -8.02 12.68 -7.08
C PHE A 316 -8.32 12.55 -8.57
N LEU A 317 -8.82 11.39 -9.01
CA LEU A 317 -9.21 11.20 -10.42
C LEU A 317 -10.35 12.14 -10.82
N LYS A 318 -11.35 12.32 -9.97
CA LYS A 318 -12.53 13.14 -10.23
C LYS A 318 -12.23 14.64 -10.12
N GLU A 319 -11.64 15.07 -9.02
CA GLU A 319 -11.48 16.49 -8.67
C GLU A 319 -10.23 17.12 -9.31
N SER A 320 -9.09 16.43 -9.26
CA SER A 320 -7.83 16.97 -9.78
C SER A 320 -7.64 16.70 -11.27
N LEU A 321 -8.06 15.52 -11.76
CA LEU A 321 -7.94 15.15 -13.17
C LEU A 321 -9.23 15.35 -13.96
N GLY A 322 -10.37 15.62 -13.29
CA GLY A 322 -11.64 15.97 -13.88
C GLY A 322 -12.38 14.81 -14.54
N TYR A 323 -12.13 13.56 -14.13
CA TYR A 323 -12.88 12.40 -14.57
C TYR A 323 -14.30 12.39 -14.01
N THR A 324 -15.24 11.85 -14.77
CA THR A 324 -16.65 11.76 -14.38
C THR A 324 -17.06 10.29 -14.31
N ALA A 325 -17.55 9.88 -13.14
CA ALA A 325 -18.03 8.51 -12.93
C ALA A 325 -19.11 8.14 -13.99
N HIS A 326 -19.05 6.92 -14.48
CA HIS A 326 -19.92 6.34 -15.51
C HIS A 326 -19.85 7.03 -16.90
N THR A 327 -19.03 8.06 -17.06
CA THR A 327 -18.84 8.75 -18.36
C THR A 327 -17.47 8.44 -18.95
N ASP A 328 -16.40 8.68 -18.22
CA ASP A 328 -15.02 8.41 -18.62
C ASP A 328 -14.20 7.71 -17.50
N LEU A 329 -14.87 7.34 -16.37
CA LEU A 329 -14.32 6.57 -15.27
C LEU A 329 -15.29 5.48 -14.83
N ILE A 330 -14.83 4.23 -14.79
CA ILE A 330 -15.52 3.10 -14.16
C ILE A 330 -14.72 2.65 -12.94
N GLU A 331 -15.41 2.48 -11.83
CA GLU A 331 -14.91 1.86 -10.60
C GLU A 331 -15.42 0.41 -10.59
N PHE A 332 -14.52 -0.53 -10.90
CA PHE A 332 -14.87 -1.96 -11.02
C PHE A 332 -14.79 -2.64 -9.66
N ALA A 333 -15.93 -2.96 -9.07
CA ALA A 333 -16.01 -3.76 -7.84
C ALA A 333 -16.26 -5.24 -8.17
N TYR A 334 -15.63 -6.16 -7.42
CA TYR A 334 -15.74 -7.60 -7.61
C TYR A 334 -15.65 -8.37 -6.29
N ASP A 335 -16.12 -9.62 -6.28
CA ASP A 335 -15.97 -10.50 -5.11
C ASP A 335 -14.54 -11.07 -5.03
N TRP A 336 -13.70 -10.39 -4.26
CA TRP A 336 -12.29 -10.70 -4.05
C TRP A 336 -12.04 -12.03 -3.32
N ARG A 337 -13.07 -12.67 -2.76
CA ARG A 337 -12.98 -14.00 -2.14
C ARG A 337 -12.91 -15.10 -3.20
N LYS A 338 -13.63 -14.91 -4.31
CA LYS A 338 -13.83 -15.90 -5.38
C LYS A 338 -12.62 -16.02 -6.31
N ASP A 339 -12.67 -17.01 -7.18
CA ASP A 339 -11.64 -17.22 -8.20
C ASP A 339 -11.51 -15.98 -9.10
N LEU A 340 -10.29 -15.47 -9.26
CA LEU A 340 -10.00 -14.24 -9.99
C LEU A 340 -10.32 -14.33 -11.50
N ARG A 341 -10.42 -15.56 -12.05
CA ARG A 341 -10.91 -15.77 -13.42
C ARG A 341 -12.34 -15.27 -13.58
N GLN A 342 -13.18 -15.44 -12.55
CA GLN A 342 -14.56 -14.95 -12.56
C GLN A 342 -14.58 -13.41 -12.54
N ALA A 343 -13.75 -12.80 -11.71
CA ALA A 343 -13.62 -11.33 -11.68
C ALA A 343 -13.11 -10.78 -13.01
N ALA A 344 -12.12 -11.44 -13.63
CA ALA A 344 -11.61 -11.03 -14.94
C ALA A 344 -12.66 -11.16 -16.05
N GLN A 345 -13.51 -12.19 -16.01
CA GLN A 345 -14.63 -12.34 -16.94
C GLN A 345 -15.68 -11.23 -16.75
N GLN A 346 -15.99 -10.87 -15.51
CA GLN A 346 -16.88 -9.75 -15.18
C GLN A 346 -16.27 -8.42 -15.65
N LEU A 347 -14.96 -8.22 -15.45
CA LEU A 347 -14.24 -7.05 -15.95
C LEU A 347 -14.36 -6.93 -17.47
N LYS A 348 -14.18 -8.04 -18.20
CA LYS A 348 -14.36 -8.07 -19.66
C LYS A 348 -15.73 -7.56 -20.05
N VAL A 349 -16.80 -8.13 -19.50
CA VAL A 349 -18.18 -7.74 -19.78
C VAL A 349 -18.41 -6.26 -19.48
N GLN A 350 -17.88 -5.76 -18.37
CA GLN A 350 -18.06 -4.36 -17.99
C GLN A 350 -17.26 -3.40 -18.89
N VAL A 351 -16.04 -3.76 -19.28
CA VAL A 351 -15.24 -2.97 -20.24
C VAL A 351 -15.90 -2.94 -21.61
N GLU A 352 -16.43 -4.07 -22.10
CA GLU A 352 -17.19 -4.14 -23.35
C GLU A 352 -18.42 -3.22 -23.31
N ALA A 353 -19.23 -3.33 -22.25
CA ALA A 353 -20.41 -2.48 -22.05
C ALA A 353 -20.04 -1.00 -21.95
N PHE A 354 -19.00 -0.67 -21.18
CA PHE A 354 -18.54 0.70 -21.02
C PHE A 354 -18.10 1.33 -22.34
N ARG A 355 -17.33 0.60 -23.15
CA ARG A 355 -16.90 1.09 -24.46
C ARG A 355 -18.08 1.40 -25.40
N GLN A 356 -19.18 0.66 -25.30
CA GLN A 356 -20.41 0.96 -26.07
C GLN A 356 -21.09 2.27 -25.66
N THR A 357 -20.82 2.80 -24.47
CA THR A 357 -21.33 4.11 -24.03
C THR A 357 -20.46 5.29 -24.46
N LEU A 358 -19.24 5.03 -24.93
CA LEU A 358 -18.31 6.08 -25.38
C LEU A 358 -18.73 6.64 -26.75
N PRO A 359 -18.38 7.91 -27.06
CA PRO A 359 -18.63 8.51 -28.37
C PRO A 359 -18.06 7.69 -29.54
N ASP A 360 -16.94 7.00 -29.32
CA ASP A 360 -16.38 6.03 -30.25
C ASP A 360 -16.17 4.69 -29.50
N PRO A 361 -16.98 3.67 -29.78
CA PRO A 361 -16.87 2.35 -29.14
C PRO A 361 -15.56 1.61 -29.44
N THR A 362 -14.77 2.07 -30.41
CA THR A 362 -13.44 1.49 -30.70
C THR A 362 -12.35 2.03 -29.77
N THR A 363 -12.65 3.10 -29.02
CA THR A 363 -11.71 3.70 -28.07
C THR A 363 -11.24 2.66 -27.06
N LYS A 364 -9.91 2.56 -26.88
CA LYS A 364 -9.30 1.70 -25.87
C LYS A 364 -9.27 2.40 -24.53
N VAL A 365 -9.43 1.62 -23.46
CA VAL A 365 -9.40 2.12 -22.07
C VAL A 365 -7.99 2.05 -21.47
N ILE A 366 -7.76 2.84 -20.44
CA ILE A 366 -6.61 2.67 -19.53
C ILE A 366 -7.10 1.88 -18.31
N LEU A 367 -6.41 0.82 -17.95
CA LEU A 367 -6.71 0.03 -16.74
C LEU A 367 -5.76 0.43 -15.64
N ILE A 368 -6.30 0.87 -14.50
CA ILE A 368 -5.54 1.19 -13.28
C ILE A 368 -5.94 0.17 -12.24
N ALA A 369 -4.99 -0.60 -11.75
CA ALA A 369 -5.28 -1.67 -10.79
C ALA A 369 -4.37 -1.58 -9.57
N HIS A 370 -4.89 -1.98 -8.41
CA HIS A 370 -4.16 -2.08 -7.16
C HIS A 370 -4.11 -3.51 -6.66
N SER A 371 -2.92 -3.96 -6.19
CA SER A 371 -2.77 -5.22 -5.45
C SER A 371 -3.31 -6.44 -6.22
N MET A 372 -4.21 -7.22 -5.62
CA MET A 372 -4.90 -8.37 -6.25
C MET A 372 -5.58 -7.98 -7.57
N GLY A 373 -6.11 -6.77 -7.68
CA GLY A 373 -6.72 -6.27 -8.92
C GLY A 373 -5.77 -6.28 -10.12
N CYS A 374 -4.46 -6.20 -9.87
CA CYS A 374 -3.45 -6.35 -10.93
C CYS A 374 -3.48 -7.74 -11.57
N LEU A 375 -3.76 -8.81 -10.80
CA LEU A 375 -3.89 -10.17 -11.33
C LEU A 375 -5.19 -10.35 -12.11
N VAL A 376 -6.30 -9.77 -11.64
CA VAL A 376 -7.57 -9.74 -12.38
C VAL A 376 -7.39 -9.05 -13.72
N THR A 377 -6.74 -7.89 -13.72
CA THR A 377 -6.45 -7.10 -14.92
C THR A 377 -5.54 -7.86 -15.88
N ARG A 378 -4.48 -8.48 -15.36
CA ARG A 378 -3.57 -9.29 -16.18
C ARG A 378 -4.28 -10.49 -16.80
N TYR A 379 -5.12 -11.21 -16.05
CA TYR A 379 -5.88 -12.33 -16.62
C TYR A 379 -6.81 -11.86 -17.75
N PHE A 380 -7.44 -10.71 -17.59
CA PHE A 380 -8.25 -10.09 -18.64
C PHE A 380 -7.42 -9.82 -19.92
N ILE A 381 -6.19 -9.26 -19.77
CA ILE A 381 -5.30 -8.95 -20.88
C ILE A 381 -4.70 -10.22 -21.48
N ASP A 382 -4.14 -11.09 -20.65
CA ASP A 382 -3.30 -12.20 -21.07
C ASP A 382 -4.11 -13.37 -21.67
N VAL A 383 -5.35 -13.55 -21.17
CA VAL A 383 -6.15 -14.75 -21.46
C VAL A 383 -7.48 -14.43 -22.16
N LEU A 384 -8.13 -13.31 -21.80
CA LEU A 384 -9.48 -13.02 -22.30
C LEU A 384 -9.53 -12.04 -23.48
N GLY A 385 -8.36 -11.67 -24.05
CA GLY A 385 -8.28 -10.78 -25.22
C GLY A 385 -8.46 -9.30 -24.90
N GLY A 386 -8.22 -8.90 -23.65
CA GLY A 386 -8.34 -7.51 -23.20
C GLY A 386 -7.34 -6.55 -23.86
N ASP A 387 -6.25 -7.06 -24.44
CA ASP A 387 -5.27 -6.30 -25.22
C ASP A 387 -5.86 -5.58 -26.43
N GLN A 388 -7.00 -6.08 -26.95
CA GLN A 388 -7.76 -5.42 -28.00
C GLN A 388 -8.61 -4.25 -27.47
N MET A 389 -8.89 -4.21 -26.17
CA MET A 389 -9.80 -3.26 -25.51
C MET A 389 -9.08 -2.24 -24.63
N ALA A 390 -7.86 -2.54 -24.20
CA ALA A 390 -7.03 -1.66 -23.40
C ALA A 390 -5.77 -1.24 -24.16
N GLU A 391 -5.28 -0.02 -23.90
CA GLU A 391 -4.04 0.50 -24.52
C GLU A 391 -2.91 0.66 -23.52
N ARG A 392 -3.21 0.73 -22.23
CA ARG A 392 -2.22 0.95 -21.15
C ARG A 392 -2.66 0.27 -19.87
N LEU A 393 -1.72 -0.33 -19.16
CA LEU A 393 -1.89 -0.79 -17.78
C LEU A 393 -1.10 0.10 -16.82
N ILE A 394 -1.70 0.41 -15.67
CA ILE A 394 -1.02 1.02 -14.52
C ILE A 394 -1.30 0.11 -13.32
N LEU A 395 -0.29 -0.62 -12.88
CA LEU A 395 -0.39 -1.69 -11.88
C LEU A 395 0.32 -1.26 -10.60
N MET A 396 -0.44 -0.95 -9.55
CA MET A 396 0.08 -0.44 -8.28
C MET A 396 0.23 -1.58 -7.26
N GLY A 397 1.45 -1.87 -6.82
CA GLY A 397 1.74 -2.91 -5.83
C GLY A 397 1.26 -4.30 -6.26
N GLY A 398 1.38 -4.63 -7.55
CA GLY A 398 0.86 -5.89 -8.09
C GLY A 398 1.68 -7.11 -7.64
N PRO A 399 1.04 -8.15 -7.04
CA PRO A 399 1.73 -9.39 -6.68
C PRO A 399 1.94 -10.30 -7.90
N HIS A 400 2.76 -9.84 -8.87
CA HIS A 400 2.95 -10.55 -10.15
C HIS A 400 3.56 -11.93 -9.98
N LEU A 401 4.33 -12.15 -8.93
CA LEU A 401 4.84 -13.46 -8.53
C LEU A 401 4.21 -13.98 -7.22
N GLY A 402 3.19 -13.30 -6.69
CA GLY A 402 2.55 -13.62 -5.41
C GLY A 402 3.24 -13.00 -4.20
N THR A 403 2.81 -13.38 -2.99
CA THR A 403 3.38 -12.86 -1.74
C THR A 403 3.44 -13.92 -0.64
N PRO A 404 4.57 -14.06 0.06
CA PRO A 404 4.68 -14.93 1.23
C PRO A 404 3.77 -14.53 2.40
N LYS A 405 3.35 -13.27 2.45
CA LYS A 405 2.38 -12.78 3.44
C LYS A 405 1.05 -13.55 3.38
N MET A 406 0.66 -14.06 2.21
CA MET A 406 -0.55 -14.87 2.08
C MET A 406 -0.39 -16.24 2.74
N ILE A 407 0.82 -16.80 2.79
CA ILE A 407 1.09 -18.02 3.56
C ILE A 407 0.83 -17.75 5.05
N LEU A 408 1.35 -16.64 5.59
CA LEU A 408 1.08 -16.22 6.96
C LEU A 408 -0.43 -16.09 7.22
N ALA A 409 -1.15 -15.44 6.32
CA ALA A 409 -2.58 -15.21 6.45
C ALA A 409 -3.38 -16.54 6.46
N LEU A 410 -3.09 -17.45 5.54
CA LEU A 410 -3.77 -18.76 5.46
C LEU A 410 -3.46 -19.66 6.65
N LEU A 411 -2.25 -19.60 7.22
CA LEU A 411 -1.86 -20.40 8.36
C LEU A 411 -2.37 -19.83 9.70
N THR A 412 -2.44 -18.52 9.84
CA THR A 412 -2.64 -17.87 11.14
C THR A 412 -3.76 -16.83 11.18
N GLY A 413 -4.30 -16.41 10.04
CA GLY A 413 -5.23 -15.28 9.92
C GLY A 413 -4.57 -13.90 10.10
N LYS A 414 -3.25 -13.82 10.37
CA LYS A 414 -2.54 -12.56 10.63
C LYS A 414 -2.12 -11.85 9.34
N GLY A 415 -1.83 -10.56 9.46
CA GLY A 415 -1.19 -9.76 8.40
C GLY A 415 -2.13 -9.13 7.37
N LEU A 416 -3.45 -9.34 7.46
CA LEU A 416 -4.42 -8.78 6.52
C LEU A 416 -5.15 -7.54 7.04
N LEU A 417 -5.40 -7.48 8.33
CA LEU A 417 -6.02 -6.31 8.96
C LEU A 417 -5.02 -5.55 9.83
N PRO A 418 -5.17 -4.23 9.94
CA PRO A 418 -4.33 -3.43 10.82
C PRO A 418 -4.49 -3.87 12.28
N LEU A 419 -3.45 -3.59 13.09
CA LEU A 419 -3.39 -3.88 14.53
C LEU A 419 -3.33 -5.36 14.89
N ASN A 420 -3.08 -6.27 13.93
CA ASN A 420 -3.14 -7.72 14.18
C ASN A 420 -4.41 -8.14 14.96
N LEU A 421 -5.51 -7.45 14.70
CA LEU A 421 -6.82 -7.69 15.29
C LEU A 421 -7.35 -9.02 14.81
N ILE A 422 -6.73 -10.17 15.21
CA ILE A 422 -7.19 -11.36 14.58
C ILE A 422 -7.08 -12.57 15.43
N ASN A 423 -8.12 -13.30 15.29
CA ASN A 423 -8.33 -14.58 15.89
C ASN A 423 -8.44 -15.69 14.81
N ASP A 424 -8.46 -16.91 15.27
CA ASP A 424 -8.61 -18.09 14.43
C ASP A 424 -9.86 -18.05 13.53
N LYS A 425 -10.91 -17.32 13.93
CA LYS A 425 -12.15 -17.19 13.15
C LYS A 425 -11.97 -16.47 11.82
N ILE A 426 -11.06 -15.46 11.74
CA ILE A 426 -10.75 -14.83 10.45
C ILE A 426 -9.95 -15.77 9.57
N ARG A 427 -9.04 -16.55 10.17
CA ARG A 427 -8.37 -17.62 9.46
C ARG A 427 -9.38 -18.61 8.88
N GLU A 428 -10.38 -19.02 9.65
CA GLU A 428 -11.46 -19.91 9.18
C GLU A 428 -12.19 -19.32 7.95
N ALA A 429 -12.41 -18.01 7.90
CA ALA A 429 -13.02 -17.39 6.73
C ALA A 429 -12.06 -17.38 5.51
N ILE A 430 -10.81 -16.92 5.69
CA ILE A 430 -9.85 -16.73 4.60
C ILE A 430 -9.49 -18.03 3.89
N ILE A 431 -9.37 -19.13 4.61
CA ILE A 431 -9.06 -20.44 4.00
C ILE A 431 -10.16 -20.94 3.04
N THR A 432 -11.37 -20.36 3.11
CA THR A 432 -12.46 -20.64 2.18
C THR A 432 -12.38 -19.86 0.86
N PHE A 433 -11.43 -18.91 0.73
CA PHE A 433 -11.36 -17.99 -0.41
C PHE A 433 -10.40 -18.49 -1.50
N PRO A 434 -10.88 -18.99 -2.65
CA PRO A 434 -10.00 -19.34 -3.78
C PRO A 434 -9.06 -18.20 -4.18
N GLY A 435 -9.56 -16.94 -4.17
CA GLY A 435 -8.77 -15.75 -4.51
C GLY A 435 -7.55 -15.54 -3.60
N ALA A 436 -7.61 -15.95 -2.32
CA ALA A 436 -6.47 -15.86 -1.42
C ALA A 436 -5.33 -16.79 -1.84
N TYR A 437 -5.64 -18.02 -2.28
CA TYR A 437 -4.62 -18.97 -2.76
C TYR A 437 -3.96 -18.50 -4.06
N GLN A 438 -4.68 -17.77 -4.89
CA GLN A 438 -4.14 -17.21 -6.13
C GLN A 438 -3.11 -16.07 -5.91
N LEU A 439 -2.95 -15.61 -4.66
CA LEU A 439 -1.90 -14.68 -4.23
C LEU A 439 -0.63 -15.40 -3.72
N LEU A 440 -0.61 -16.72 -3.64
CA LEU A 440 0.56 -17.48 -3.18
C LEU A 440 1.78 -17.26 -4.08
N PRO A 441 3.01 -17.25 -3.50
CA PRO A 441 4.23 -17.03 -4.27
C PRO A 441 4.53 -18.22 -5.19
N ILE A 442 4.89 -17.93 -6.45
CA ILE A 442 5.29 -18.92 -7.46
C ILE A 442 6.82 -18.99 -7.64
N TYR A 443 7.56 -18.39 -6.74
CA TYR A 443 9.01 -18.45 -6.64
C TYR A 443 9.41 -19.10 -5.31
N PRO A 444 10.65 -19.56 -5.15
CA PRO A 444 11.12 -20.12 -3.88
C PRO A 444 10.99 -19.12 -2.74
N ALA A 445 10.00 -19.34 -1.88
CA ALA A 445 9.68 -18.47 -0.74
C ALA A 445 9.52 -19.25 0.57
N VAL A 446 9.56 -20.59 0.51
CA VAL A 446 9.46 -21.47 1.69
C VAL A 446 10.68 -22.37 1.70
N PHE A 447 11.31 -22.52 2.86
CA PHE A 447 12.53 -23.29 3.02
C PHE A 447 12.43 -24.25 4.22
N ASP A 448 13.06 -25.41 4.08
CA ASP A 448 13.21 -26.37 5.14
C ASP A 448 14.40 -26.02 6.08
N PRO A 449 14.64 -26.76 7.18
CA PRO A 449 15.76 -26.50 8.08
C PRO A 449 17.16 -26.65 7.45
N ASN A 450 17.26 -27.27 6.28
CA ASN A 450 18.50 -27.41 5.50
C ASN A 450 18.64 -26.32 4.42
N ASP A 451 17.81 -25.26 4.48
CA ASP A 451 17.72 -24.18 3.48
C ASP A 451 17.40 -24.69 2.07
N GLN A 452 16.67 -25.82 1.96
CA GLN A 452 16.17 -26.33 0.69
C GLN A 452 14.78 -25.75 0.44
N ALA A 453 14.56 -25.27 -0.80
CA ALA A 453 13.27 -24.73 -1.20
C ALA A 453 12.17 -25.79 -1.17
N VAL A 454 11.06 -25.46 -0.52
CA VAL A 454 9.85 -26.29 -0.48
C VAL A 454 8.87 -25.81 -1.53
N ASP A 455 8.52 -26.71 -2.46
CA ASP A 455 7.48 -26.42 -3.45
C ASP A 455 6.09 -26.49 -2.80
N ILE A 456 5.49 -25.33 -2.58
CA ILE A 456 4.19 -25.20 -1.91
C ILE A 456 3.01 -25.72 -2.74
N PHE A 457 3.20 -25.94 -4.03
CA PHE A 457 2.19 -26.46 -4.95
C PHE A 457 2.29 -27.96 -5.17
N ALA A 458 3.48 -28.54 -4.99
CA ALA A 458 3.70 -29.98 -5.16
C ALA A 458 3.07 -30.79 -4.01
N ASP A 459 3.03 -30.23 -2.78
CA ASP A 459 2.42 -30.88 -1.62
C ASP A 459 1.42 -29.94 -0.94
N SER A 460 0.13 -30.26 -1.08
CA SER A 460 -0.96 -29.47 -0.52
C SER A 460 -1.33 -29.83 0.93
N ARG A 461 -0.60 -30.76 1.59
CA ARG A 461 -0.93 -31.24 2.94
C ARG A 461 -0.77 -30.20 4.03
N TRP A 462 -0.06 -29.09 3.75
CA TRP A 462 0.01 -27.92 4.64
C TRP A 462 -1.31 -27.14 4.71
N VAL A 463 -2.22 -27.37 3.75
CA VAL A 463 -3.59 -26.85 3.76
C VAL A 463 -4.53 -27.94 4.25
N GLN A 464 -5.50 -27.59 5.08
CA GLN A 464 -6.50 -28.53 5.58
C GLN A 464 -7.56 -28.87 4.52
N GLU A 465 -8.10 -30.08 4.59
CA GLU A 465 -9.30 -30.44 3.84
C GLU A 465 -10.50 -29.57 4.29
N PRO A 466 -11.43 -29.20 3.36
CA PRO A 466 -11.50 -29.59 1.94
C PRO A 466 -10.79 -28.63 0.96
N TYR A 467 -9.96 -27.69 1.44
CA TYR A 467 -9.45 -26.56 0.65
C TYR A 467 -8.17 -26.88 -0.15
N ARG A 468 -7.64 -28.10 -0.07
CA ARG A 468 -6.41 -28.50 -0.78
C ARG A 468 -6.51 -28.35 -2.29
N GLY A 469 -7.70 -28.50 -2.86
CA GLY A 469 -7.94 -28.29 -4.28
C GLY A 469 -7.61 -26.89 -4.76
N TYR A 470 -7.73 -25.88 -3.90
CA TYR A 470 -7.40 -24.48 -4.25
C TYR A 470 -5.92 -24.27 -4.54
N ILE A 471 -5.03 -25.12 -4.01
CA ILE A 471 -3.58 -25.07 -4.32
C ILE A 471 -3.34 -25.37 -5.80
N ALA A 472 -3.91 -26.46 -6.31
CA ALA A 472 -3.76 -26.84 -7.72
C ALA A 472 -4.43 -25.82 -8.65
N ASP A 473 -5.61 -25.31 -8.28
CA ASP A 473 -6.32 -24.28 -9.06
C ASP A 473 -5.56 -22.95 -9.08
N ALA A 474 -4.94 -22.56 -7.96
CA ALA A 474 -4.09 -21.38 -7.88
C ALA A 474 -2.84 -21.51 -8.76
N HIS A 475 -2.17 -22.66 -8.73
CA HIS A 475 -1.02 -22.94 -9.59
C HIS A 475 -1.41 -22.86 -11.08
N LYS A 476 -2.53 -23.46 -11.45
CA LYS A 476 -3.07 -23.38 -12.82
C LYS A 476 -3.36 -21.95 -13.21
N PHE A 477 -4.06 -21.17 -12.38
CA PHE A 477 -4.32 -19.74 -12.64
C PHE A 477 -3.02 -18.97 -12.91
N ARG A 478 -1.99 -19.20 -12.08
CA ARG A 478 -0.70 -18.52 -12.22
C ARG A 478 0.03 -18.91 -13.52
N SER A 479 -0.06 -20.17 -13.95
CA SER A 479 0.54 -20.65 -15.19
C SER A 479 -0.12 -20.11 -16.47
N GLU A 480 -1.36 -19.61 -16.36
CA GLU A 480 -2.10 -19.00 -17.48
C GLU A 480 -1.68 -17.53 -17.75
N LEU A 481 -1.02 -16.87 -16.77
CA LEU A 481 -0.56 -15.49 -16.92
C LEU A 481 0.77 -15.42 -17.70
N SER A 482 0.86 -14.44 -18.60
CA SER A 482 2.12 -14.16 -19.31
C SER A 482 3.24 -13.78 -18.34
N PRO A 483 4.47 -14.26 -18.49
CA PRO A 483 5.59 -13.79 -17.67
C PRO A 483 5.96 -12.33 -17.96
N THR A 484 5.56 -11.79 -19.11
CA THR A 484 5.91 -10.45 -19.58
C THR A 484 4.66 -9.59 -19.82
N ALA A 485 4.83 -8.28 -19.79
CA ALA A 485 3.77 -7.32 -20.16
C ALA A 485 3.40 -7.46 -21.64
N ARG A 486 2.11 -7.65 -21.95
CA ARG A 486 1.61 -7.80 -23.34
C ARG A 486 1.25 -6.48 -24.01
N ILE A 487 0.97 -5.47 -23.25
CA ILE A 487 0.70 -4.10 -23.73
C ILE A 487 1.51 -3.11 -22.89
N PRO A 488 1.68 -1.85 -23.31
CA PRO A 488 2.37 -0.84 -22.53
C PRO A 488 1.90 -0.83 -21.08
N THR A 489 2.80 -1.10 -20.15
CA THR A 489 2.49 -1.30 -18.72
C THR A 489 3.42 -0.46 -17.86
N LEU A 490 2.88 0.18 -16.83
CA LEU A 490 3.61 0.86 -15.77
C LEU A 490 3.33 0.13 -14.45
N CYS A 491 4.37 -0.34 -13.77
CA CYS A 491 4.30 -0.86 -12.41
C CYS A 491 4.70 0.23 -11.41
N ILE A 492 3.80 0.59 -10.51
CA ILE A 492 4.12 1.41 -9.33
C ILE A 492 4.56 0.44 -8.22
N VAL A 493 5.80 0.59 -7.76
CA VAL A 493 6.45 -0.39 -6.89
C VAL A 493 6.82 0.25 -5.56
N GLY A 494 6.17 -0.19 -4.49
CA GLY A 494 6.53 0.24 -3.14
C GLY A 494 7.79 -0.48 -2.64
N TYR A 495 8.66 0.25 -1.92
CA TYR A 495 9.89 -0.29 -1.35
C TYR A 495 10.25 0.38 -0.01
N GLY A 496 11.29 -0.15 0.65
CA GLY A 496 11.83 0.42 1.89
C GLY A 496 11.08 0.01 3.16
N ASN A 497 10.04 -0.81 3.05
CA ASN A 497 9.26 -1.29 4.18
C ASN A 497 9.59 -2.77 4.48
N LYS A 498 9.62 -3.12 5.77
CA LYS A 498 9.77 -4.51 6.20
C LYS A 498 8.66 -5.36 5.59
N THR A 499 9.04 -6.32 4.78
CA THR A 499 8.14 -7.14 3.99
C THR A 499 8.53 -8.60 4.15
N ILE A 500 7.56 -9.48 4.37
CA ILE A 500 7.83 -10.92 4.45
C ILE A 500 8.39 -11.39 3.10
N SER A 501 9.64 -11.85 3.12
CA SER A 501 10.36 -12.32 1.93
C SER A 501 10.35 -13.84 1.82
N LYS A 502 10.40 -14.54 2.98
CA LYS A 502 10.39 -16.00 3.03
C LYS A 502 9.78 -16.54 4.32
N ALA A 503 9.41 -17.81 4.29
CA ALA A 503 9.02 -18.61 5.44
C ALA A 503 9.99 -19.79 5.62
N ASN A 504 10.31 -20.15 6.87
CA ASN A 504 11.01 -21.38 7.21
C ASN A 504 10.02 -22.33 7.87
N VAL A 505 10.06 -23.61 7.49
CA VAL A 505 9.11 -24.63 7.97
C VAL A 505 9.83 -25.94 8.26
N SER A 506 9.38 -26.67 9.28
CA SER A 506 9.67 -28.10 9.42
C SER A 506 8.49 -28.89 8.86
N ILE A 507 8.76 -29.98 8.15
CA ILE A 507 7.70 -30.83 7.58
C ILE A 507 7.59 -32.08 8.43
N GLY A 508 6.42 -32.32 9.05
CA GLY A 508 6.14 -33.52 9.81
C GLY A 508 5.98 -34.76 8.92
N GLU A 509 5.98 -35.95 9.51
CA GLU A 509 5.78 -37.21 8.78
C GLU A 509 4.43 -37.27 8.04
N ASP A 510 3.42 -36.57 8.56
CA ASP A 510 2.11 -36.40 7.92
C ASP A 510 2.07 -35.34 6.80
N GLY A 511 3.21 -34.68 6.51
CA GLY A 511 3.33 -33.63 5.53
C GLY A 511 2.81 -32.26 5.99
N ARG A 512 2.36 -32.12 7.24
CA ARG A 512 1.97 -30.82 7.79
C ARG A 512 3.17 -30.00 8.18
N TRP A 513 3.06 -28.70 7.99
CA TRP A 513 4.09 -27.77 8.40
C TRP A 513 4.06 -27.53 9.91
N GLN A 514 5.25 -27.52 10.49
CA GLN A 514 5.50 -27.28 11.91
C GLN A 514 6.58 -26.21 12.04
N ASN A 515 6.66 -25.56 13.21
CA ASN A 515 7.69 -24.55 13.52
C ASN A 515 7.81 -23.47 12.44
N VAL A 516 6.67 -22.98 11.93
CA VAL A 516 6.65 -21.98 10.86
C VAL A 516 7.14 -20.65 11.41
N SER A 517 8.16 -20.08 10.76
CA SER A 517 8.68 -18.75 11.05
C SER A 517 8.81 -17.93 9.77
N PHE A 518 8.71 -16.61 9.88
CA PHE A 518 8.75 -15.70 8.76
C PHE A 518 9.94 -14.75 8.86
N VAL A 519 10.58 -14.48 7.74
CA VAL A 519 11.69 -13.53 7.62
C VAL A 519 11.19 -12.30 6.89
N GLU A 520 11.49 -11.14 7.44
CA GLU A 520 11.17 -9.84 6.87
C GLU A 520 12.44 -9.15 6.39
N ASP A 521 12.39 -8.61 5.18
CA ASP A 521 13.43 -7.79 4.58
C ASP A 521 12.87 -6.40 4.23
N PRO A 522 13.69 -5.33 4.22
CA PRO A 522 13.24 -3.97 3.89
C PRO A 522 12.98 -3.78 2.38
N GLU A 523 12.87 -4.85 1.61
CA GLU A 523 12.76 -4.83 0.15
C GLU A 523 11.32 -5.10 -0.31
N GLY A 524 10.39 -4.20 0.05
CA GLY A 524 9.00 -4.26 -0.39
C GLY A 524 8.16 -3.15 0.21
N ASP A 525 6.85 -3.27 0.07
CA ASP A 525 5.84 -2.30 0.50
C ASP A 525 5.08 -2.72 1.77
N ALA A 526 5.67 -3.56 2.62
CA ALA A 526 5.08 -4.23 3.79
C ALA A 526 4.05 -5.34 3.44
N THR A 527 3.82 -5.61 2.17
CA THR A 527 2.90 -6.66 1.70
C THR A 527 3.47 -7.44 0.51
N ILE A 528 3.98 -6.75 -0.48
CA ILE A 528 4.52 -7.31 -1.72
C ILE A 528 6.02 -7.04 -1.78
N PRO A 529 6.86 -8.07 -1.90
CA PRO A 529 8.29 -7.90 -2.17
C PRO A 529 8.52 -7.23 -3.53
N VAL A 530 9.58 -6.40 -3.63
CA VAL A 530 9.93 -5.67 -4.86
C VAL A 530 10.02 -6.58 -6.09
N ASN A 531 10.67 -7.75 -5.94
CA ASN A 531 10.80 -8.71 -7.04
C ASN A 531 9.45 -9.23 -7.55
N SER A 532 8.43 -9.31 -6.69
CA SER A 532 7.07 -9.70 -7.07
C SER A 532 6.26 -8.58 -7.69
N ALA A 533 6.57 -7.32 -7.35
CA ALA A 533 5.86 -6.16 -7.86
C ALA A 533 6.35 -5.70 -9.25
N LEU A 534 7.48 -6.22 -9.70
CA LEU A 534 8.04 -5.97 -11.04
C LEU A 534 7.46 -6.98 -12.04
N LEU A 535 7.15 -6.48 -13.24
CA LEU A 535 6.72 -7.30 -14.37
C LEU A 535 7.71 -7.09 -15.52
N GLU A 536 8.22 -8.17 -16.08
CA GLU A 536 9.16 -8.09 -17.19
C GLU A 536 8.54 -7.39 -18.40
N GLY A 537 9.31 -6.49 -19.03
CA GLY A 537 8.85 -5.67 -20.15
C GLY A 537 7.95 -4.49 -19.77
N ALA A 538 7.66 -4.28 -18.50
CA ALA A 538 6.95 -3.10 -18.01
C ALA A 538 7.93 -1.97 -17.63
N GLU A 539 7.47 -0.73 -17.78
CA GLU A 539 8.05 0.42 -17.09
C GLU A 539 7.78 0.28 -15.58
N PHE A 540 8.64 0.83 -14.74
CA PHE A 540 8.36 0.88 -13.31
C PHE A 540 8.57 2.28 -12.73
N HIS A 541 7.84 2.58 -11.67
CA HIS A 541 7.97 3.80 -10.89
C HIS A 541 8.05 3.39 -9.41
N PRO A 542 9.24 3.42 -8.80
CA PRO A 542 9.41 3.03 -7.41
C PRO A 542 9.00 4.16 -6.48
N VAL A 543 8.44 3.81 -5.33
CA VAL A 543 8.00 4.77 -4.31
C VAL A 543 8.32 4.21 -2.93
N GLN A 544 8.97 5.00 -2.07
CA GLN A 544 9.23 4.59 -0.69
C GLN A 544 7.94 4.70 0.13
N GLN A 545 7.01 3.77 -0.11
CA GLN A 545 5.68 3.80 0.49
C GLN A 545 5.16 2.40 0.81
N SER A 546 4.27 2.31 1.80
CA SER A 546 3.57 1.07 2.15
C SER A 546 2.45 0.74 1.16
N HIS A 547 2.10 -0.54 1.06
CA HIS A 547 1.15 -1.10 0.10
C HIS A 547 -0.22 -0.39 0.09
N GLY A 548 -0.79 -0.18 1.28
CA GLY A 548 -2.09 0.48 1.42
C GLY A 548 -2.07 1.99 1.22
N ALA A 549 -0.89 2.60 1.05
CA ALA A 549 -0.75 4.03 0.85
C ALA A 549 -0.24 4.42 -0.55
N LEU A 550 0.07 3.43 -1.42
CA LEU A 550 0.55 3.70 -2.78
C LEU A 550 -0.39 4.61 -3.58
N PHE A 551 -1.69 4.37 -3.50
CA PHE A 551 -2.68 5.12 -4.28
C PHE A 551 -3.01 6.51 -3.71
N VAL A 552 -2.55 6.85 -2.50
CA VAL A 552 -2.70 8.19 -1.90
C VAL A 552 -1.40 8.99 -1.92
N ASP A 553 -0.29 8.36 -2.25
CA ASP A 553 1.03 8.99 -2.29
C ASP A 553 1.11 10.08 -3.36
N ASN A 554 1.74 11.21 -3.03
CA ASN A 554 1.81 12.37 -3.93
C ASN A 554 2.71 12.13 -5.15
N ASP A 555 3.78 11.35 -4.99
CA ASP A 555 4.68 10.99 -6.11
C ASP A 555 3.94 10.07 -7.10
N VAL A 556 3.14 9.13 -6.59
CA VAL A 556 2.24 8.29 -7.41
C VAL A 556 1.20 9.15 -8.13
N LYS A 557 0.52 10.04 -7.42
CA LYS A 557 -0.48 10.95 -8.01
C LYS A 557 0.14 11.82 -9.11
N PHE A 558 1.34 12.34 -8.87
CA PHE A 558 2.06 13.13 -9.87
C PHE A 558 2.42 12.29 -11.09
N ARG A 559 2.93 11.07 -10.90
CA ARG A 559 3.21 10.15 -12.00
C ARG A 559 1.93 9.83 -12.79
N LEU A 560 0.82 9.55 -12.13
CA LEU A 560 -0.47 9.33 -12.77
C LEU A 560 -0.94 10.56 -13.56
N LYS A 561 -0.77 11.76 -13.01
CA LYS A 561 -1.08 12.99 -13.72
C LYS A 561 -0.28 13.09 -15.02
N LEU A 562 1.02 12.80 -14.99
CA LEU A 562 1.85 12.77 -16.20
C LEU A 562 1.37 11.72 -17.22
N GLU A 563 1.01 10.52 -16.77
CA GLU A 563 0.53 9.43 -17.64
C GLU A 563 -0.83 9.72 -18.28
N LEU A 564 -1.75 10.27 -17.51
CA LEU A 564 -3.14 10.47 -17.92
C LEU A 564 -3.39 11.80 -18.66
N THR A 565 -2.37 12.67 -18.69
CA THR A 565 -2.46 13.98 -19.36
C THR A 565 -1.56 14.09 -20.59
N LYS A 566 -0.89 13.05 -21.02
CA LYS A 566 -0.08 12.95 -22.25
C LYS A 566 -0.92 12.97 -23.56
#